data_bad2249c48d1243e520e1a094529a929
#
_entry.id   bad2249c48d1243e520e1a094529a929
#
_cell.length_a   1.000
_cell.length_b   1.000
_cell.length_c   1.000
_cell.angle_alpha   90.00
_cell.angle_beta   90.00
_cell.angle_gamma   90.00
#
_symmetry.space_group_name_H-M   'P 1'
#
loop_
_entity.id
_entity.type
_entity.pdbx_description
1 polymer ?
#
loop_
_entity_poly.entity_id
_entity_poly.type
_entity_poly.pdbx_seq_one_letter_code
_entity_poly.pdbx_strand_id
1 'polypeptide(L)'
;FDGRGGPPARGGGNTHNYYASLRSKIASTEIQLTVQGQTISSKFGTKESAKLNLEQLLTAGLDNLLFEDKHKKLTSENHALLEHMSTTALRTYTDLKDHPLFTSFLVDMSPLQYYSRTNIGSRPDKRNESNKVEFQQLRAIPFVGAWSQIKQNIPGFYGLGTALKEMEDSGKLNDIIQLYSESRFFRALIGNSMQSMCKTYFPLTDYMKHDRTYGEFWSRLKEEYDLTERLILTISGQKELLQNNQNIKESIALREETVLPLLVIQQYALMRLRENDLD
;
A
#
# COMPACT_ATOMS: atom_id res chain seq x y z
N PHE A 1 -9.13 2.27 21.02
CA PHE A 1 -8.33 2.33 19.79
C PHE A 1 -8.38 3.71 19.17
N ASP A 2 -7.23 4.35 18.95
CA ASP A 2 -7.13 5.66 18.31
C ASP A 2 -6.64 5.50 16.85
N GLY A 3 -7.54 5.70 15.90
CA GLY A 3 -7.30 5.62 14.47
C GLY A 3 -6.87 6.93 13.81
N ARG A 4 -6.27 7.87 14.56
CA ARG A 4 -5.81 9.14 14.01
C ARG A 4 -4.75 8.94 12.94
N GLY A 5 -5.07 9.31 11.73
CA GLY A 5 -4.12 9.36 10.62
C GLY A 5 -3.53 8.02 10.20
N GLY A 6 -4.07 6.90 10.66
CA GLY A 6 -3.69 5.57 10.19
C GLY A 6 -4.14 5.30 8.75
N PRO A 7 -3.52 4.32 8.06
CA PRO A 7 -3.84 3.97 6.68
C PRO A 7 -5.34 3.76 6.42
N PRO A 8 -6.11 3.06 7.27
CA PRO A 8 -7.55 2.87 7.05
C PRO A 8 -8.35 4.17 7.04
N ALA A 9 -8.02 5.12 7.92
CA ALA A 9 -8.70 6.42 7.97
C ALA A 9 -8.39 7.32 6.78
N ARG A 10 -7.28 7.04 6.06
CA ARG A 10 -6.84 7.77 4.86
C ARG A 10 -7.10 7.04 3.56
N GLY A 11 -7.96 6.02 3.56
CA GLY A 11 -8.28 5.23 2.37
C GLY A 11 -7.23 4.17 2.00
N GLY A 12 -6.28 3.87 2.89
CA GLY A 12 -5.25 2.83 2.71
C GLY A 12 -5.71 1.41 3.01
N GLY A 13 -7.03 1.18 3.10
CA GLY A 13 -7.61 -0.13 3.36
C GLY A 13 -9.05 -0.05 3.77
N ASN A 14 -9.67 -1.21 3.97
CA ASN A 14 -11.03 -1.29 4.47
C ASN A 14 -11.03 -1.19 5.99
N THR A 15 -11.53 -0.07 6.54
CA THR A 15 -11.48 0.25 7.97
C THR A 15 -12.16 -0.83 8.83
N HIS A 16 -13.31 -1.32 8.40
CA HIS A 16 -14.02 -2.36 9.17
C HIS A 16 -13.28 -3.71 9.15
N ASN A 17 -12.69 -4.12 8.02
CA ASN A 17 -11.88 -5.34 7.94
C ASN A 17 -10.64 -5.26 8.83
N TYR A 18 -9.97 -4.10 8.83
CA TYR A 18 -8.86 -3.86 9.72
C TYR A 18 -9.28 -3.97 11.19
N TYR A 19 -10.40 -3.30 11.56
CA TYR A 19 -10.91 -3.33 12.92
C TYR A 19 -11.35 -4.73 13.34
N ALA A 20 -12.07 -5.46 12.48
CA ALA A 20 -12.46 -6.85 12.70
C ALA A 20 -11.24 -7.81 12.80
N SER A 21 -10.10 -7.44 12.25
CA SER A 21 -8.86 -8.23 12.30
C SER A 21 -8.04 -8.03 13.57
N LEU A 22 -8.33 -6.99 14.36
CA LEU A 22 -7.64 -6.72 15.62
C LEU A 22 -7.97 -7.80 16.65
N ARG A 23 -6.96 -8.14 17.46
CA ARG A 23 -7.13 -9.11 18.55
C ARG A 23 -7.82 -8.47 19.74
N SER A 24 -8.48 -9.30 20.55
CA SER A 24 -9.14 -8.90 21.81
C SER A 24 -8.28 -8.06 22.73
N LYS A 25 -6.97 -8.28 22.75
CA LYS A 25 -6.02 -7.49 23.57
C LYS A 25 -5.81 -6.06 23.06
N ILE A 26 -6.11 -5.80 21.79
CA ILE A 26 -5.94 -4.49 21.11
C ILE A 26 -7.30 -3.85 20.85
N ALA A 27 -8.33 -4.66 20.58
CA ALA A 27 -9.69 -4.18 20.40
C ALA A 27 -10.23 -3.67 21.73
N SER A 28 -10.56 -2.42 21.80
CA SER A 28 -11.27 -1.80 22.92
C SER A 28 -12.74 -1.65 22.60
N THR A 29 -13.56 -1.43 23.61
CA THR A 29 -14.98 -1.09 23.45
C THR A 29 -15.19 0.28 22.77
N GLU A 30 -14.12 1.06 22.64
CA GLU A 30 -14.15 2.38 22.02
C GLU A 30 -13.19 2.45 20.85
N ILE A 31 -13.64 3.06 19.76
CA ILE A 31 -12.82 3.40 18.60
C ILE A 31 -12.97 4.88 18.28
N GLN A 32 -11.86 5.57 18.13
CA GLN A 32 -11.83 6.94 17.66
C GLN A 32 -11.17 7.00 16.29
N LEU A 33 -11.93 7.36 15.26
CA LEU A 33 -11.46 7.49 13.88
C LEU A 33 -11.48 8.95 13.45
N THR A 34 -10.37 9.44 12.92
CA THR A 34 -10.32 10.75 12.27
C THR A 34 -10.47 10.56 10.76
N VAL A 35 -11.66 10.87 10.25
CA VAL A 35 -11.95 10.81 8.81
C VAL A 35 -11.55 12.15 8.18
N GLN A 36 -10.79 12.11 7.07
CA GLN A 36 -10.25 13.32 6.43
C GLN A 36 -10.40 13.28 4.91
N GLY A 37 -10.43 14.47 4.31
CA GLY A 37 -10.37 14.66 2.86
C GLY A 37 -11.48 13.93 2.11
N GLN A 38 -11.14 13.34 0.98
CA GLN A 38 -12.08 12.63 0.11
C GLN A 38 -12.76 11.44 0.79
N THR A 39 -12.20 10.87 1.85
CA THR A 39 -12.81 9.77 2.60
C THR A 39 -14.13 10.21 3.24
N ILE A 40 -14.27 11.49 3.62
CA ILE A 40 -15.52 12.05 4.11
C ILE A 40 -16.62 11.92 3.02
N SER A 41 -16.33 12.43 1.83
CA SER A 41 -17.30 12.41 0.72
C SER A 41 -17.58 11.00 0.21
N SER A 42 -16.55 10.15 0.09
CA SER A 42 -16.72 8.82 -0.50
C SER A 42 -17.37 7.81 0.43
N LYS A 43 -17.14 7.89 1.74
CA LYS A 43 -17.71 6.95 2.72
C LYS A 43 -18.90 7.50 3.50
N PHE A 44 -18.99 8.81 3.65
CA PHE A 44 -20.00 9.46 4.48
C PHE A 44 -20.77 10.57 3.75
N GLY A 45 -20.57 10.72 2.44
CA GLY A 45 -21.17 11.80 1.64
C GLY A 45 -22.66 11.64 1.38
N THR A 46 -23.20 10.42 1.45
CA THR A 46 -24.64 10.15 1.40
C THR A 46 -25.09 9.44 2.66
N LYS A 47 -26.39 9.55 2.97
CA LYS A 47 -26.99 8.90 4.15
C LYS A 47 -26.83 7.38 4.10
N GLU A 48 -27.01 6.78 2.94
CA GLU A 48 -26.92 5.33 2.70
C GLU A 48 -25.47 4.85 2.89
N SER A 49 -24.52 5.56 2.30
CA SER A 49 -23.10 5.25 2.43
C SER A 49 -22.61 5.42 3.87
N ALA A 50 -23.02 6.49 4.54
CA ALA A 50 -22.68 6.73 5.95
C ALA A 50 -23.24 5.62 6.84
N LYS A 51 -24.53 5.25 6.66
CA LYS A 51 -25.18 4.18 7.40
C LYS A 51 -24.43 2.86 7.22
N LEU A 52 -24.14 2.46 5.97
CA LEU A 52 -23.42 1.22 5.68
C LEU A 52 -22.06 1.17 6.37
N ASN A 53 -21.25 2.24 6.26
CA ASN A 53 -19.93 2.29 6.86
C ASN A 53 -19.96 2.26 8.39
N LEU A 54 -20.92 2.94 9.01
CA LEU A 54 -21.13 2.92 10.47
C LEU A 54 -21.62 1.56 10.96
N GLU A 55 -22.57 0.93 10.28
CA GLU A 55 -23.04 -0.41 10.59
C GLU A 55 -21.93 -1.45 10.49
N GLN A 56 -21.10 -1.37 9.45
CA GLN A 56 -19.93 -2.26 9.30
C GLN A 56 -18.92 -2.11 10.43
N LEU A 57 -18.63 -0.87 10.86
CA LEU A 57 -17.73 -0.61 11.99
C LEU A 57 -18.32 -1.12 13.30
N LEU A 58 -19.58 -0.87 13.55
CA LEU A 58 -20.27 -1.35 14.76
C LEU A 58 -20.31 -2.88 14.80
N THR A 59 -20.66 -3.51 13.68
CA THR A 59 -20.71 -4.97 13.57
C THR A 59 -19.33 -5.59 13.80
N ALA A 60 -18.26 -5.00 13.24
CA ALA A 60 -16.91 -5.48 13.47
C ALA A 60 -16.49 -5.41 14.95
N GLY A 61 -16.88 -4.35 15.65
CA GLY A 61 -16.63 -4.21 17.09
C GLY A 61 -17.43 -5.23 17.92
N LEU A 62 -18.71 -5.40 17.61
CA LEU A 62 -19.57 -6.38 18.30
C LEU A 62 -19.14 -7.83 18.04
N ASP A 63 -18.74 -8.18 16.80
CA ASP A 63 -18.25 -9.51 16.46
C ASP A 63 -17.00 -9.87 17.31
N ASN A 64 -16.10 -8.92 17.49
CA ASN A 64 -14.90 -9.10 18.31
C ASN A 64 -15.23 -9.26 19.82
N LEU A 65 -16.27 -8.56 20.32
CA LEU A 65 -16.66 -8.62 21.72
C LEU A 65 -17.46 -9.89 22.06
N LEU A 66 -18.40 -10.27 21.18
CA LEU A 66 -19.36 -11.33 21.47
C LEU A 66 -18.86 -12.73 21.05
N PHE A 67 -17.97 -12.80 20.10
CA PHE A 67 -17.52 -14.05 19.47
C PHE A 67 -16.01 -14.26 19.52
N GLU A 68 -15.36 -13.76 20.57
CA GLU A 68 -13.91 -13.89 20.78
C GLU A 68 -13.41 -15.34 20.60
N ASP A 69 -14.18 -16.31 21.07
CA ASP A 69 -13.82 -17.75 21.00
C ASP A 69 -13.94 -18.34 19.58
N LYS A 70 -14.68 -17.69 18.66
CA LYS A 70 -14.81 -18.15 17.28
C LYS A 70 -13.58 -17.80 16.42
N HIS A 71 -12.78 -16.86 16.87
CA HIS A 71 -11.56 -16.48 16.16
C HIS A 71 -10.41 -17.34 16.65
N LYS A 72 -9.99 -18.30 15.84
CA LYS A 72 -8.85 -19.14 16.16
C LYS A 72 -7.67 -18.27 16.60
N LYS A 73 -7.21 -18.45 17.82
CA LYS A 73 -5.98 -17.83 18.30
C LYS A 73 -4.85 -18.32 17.42
N LEU A 74 -4.01 -17.42 16.96
CA LEU A 74 -2.79 -17.81 16.26
C LEU A 74 -1.96 -18.71 17.17
N THR A 75 -1.53 -19.86 16.65
CA THR A 75 -0.63 -20.77 17.36
C THR A 75 0.74 -20.09 17.53
N SER A 76 1.58 -20.64 18.41
CA SER A 76 2.96 -20.16 18.55
C SER A 76 3.74 -20.28 17.25
N GLU A 77 3.47 -21.33 16.47
CA GLU A 77 4.08 -21.55 15.15
C GLU A 77 3.65 -20.47 14.15
N ASN A 78 2.35 -20.14 14.08
CA ASN A 78 1.84 -19.07 13.25
C ASN A 78 2.42 -17.70 13.64
N HIS A 79 2.66 -17.48 14.94
CA HIS A 79 3.36 -16.28 15.41
C HIS A 79 4.81 -16.24 14.91
N ALA A 80 5.54 -17.35 15.02
CA ALA A 80 6.92 -17.44 14.55
C ALA A 80 7.01 -17.23 13.04
N LEU A 81 6.07 -17.77 12.25
CA LEU A 81 6.00 -17.53 10.80
C LEU A 81 5.80 -16.05 10.48
N LEU A 82 4.82 -15.39 11.13
CA LEU A 82 4.57 -13.96 10.92
C LEU A 82 5.76 -13.09 11.33
N GLU A 83 6.41 -13.41 12.44
CA GLU A 83 7.58 -12.69 12.92
C GLU A 83 8.76 -12.81 11.93
N HIS A 84 9.00 -14.03 11.45
CA HIS A 84 10.03 -14.27 10.45
C HIS A 84 9.75 -13.49 9.14
N MET A 85 8.53 -13.61 8.62
CA MET A 85 8.13 -12.86 7.41
C MET A 85 8.24 -11.34 7.59
N SER A 86 7.80 -10.83 8.75
CA SER A 86 7.86 -9.39 9.02
C SER A 86 9.30 -8.89 9.11
N THR A 87 10.19 -9.67 9.70
CA THR A 87 11.63 -9.36 9.81
C THR A 87 12.27 -9.33 8.42
N THR A 88 12.00 -10.33 7.58
CA THR A 88 12.51 -10.38 6.21
C THR A 88 11.96 -9.24 5.36
N ALA A 89 10.64 -8.97 5.42
CA ALA A 89 10.03 -7.87 4.68
C ALA A 89 10.57 -6.51 5.12
N LEU A 90 10.75 -6.29 6.43
CA LEU A 90 11.32 -5.06 6.97
C LEU A 90 12.76 -4.85 6.50
N ARG A 91 13.60 -5.90 6.56
CA ARG A 91 14.98 -5.87 6.07
C ARG A 91 15.00 -5.50 4.59
N THR A 92 14.24 -6.21 3.74
CA THR A 92 14.17 -5.98 2.30
C THR A 92 13.73 -4.55 1.96
N TYR A 93 12.74 -4.03 2.68
CA TYR A 93 12.28 -2.65 2.48
C TYR A 93 13.28 -1.61 3.00
N THR A 94 13.99 -1.91 4.07
CA THR A 94 15.07 -1.05 4.61
C THR A 94 16.23 -0.99 3.63
N ASP A 95 16.67 -2.14 3.09
CA ASP A 95 17.72 -2.23 2.08
C ASP A 95 17.36 -1.42 0.80
N LEU A 96 16.08 -1.42 0.42
CA LEU A 96 15.61 -0.56 -0.67
C LEU A 96 15.76 0.92 -0.34
N LYS A 97 15.34 1.34 0.86
CA LYS A 97 15.42 2.76 1.29
C LYS A 97 16.86 3.25 1.44
N ASP A 98 17.75 2.36 1.85
CA ASP A 98 19.16 2.65 2.04
C ASP A 98 19.97 2.55 0.73
N HIS A 99 19.31 2.13 -0.35
CA HIS A 99 19.94 2.07 -1.67
C HIS A 99 20.33 3.47 -2.15
N PRO A 100 21.59 3.67 -2.65
CA PRO A 100 22.08 5.00 -3.05
C PRO A 100 21.17 5.74 -4.04
N LEU A 101 20.48 5.02 -4.91
CA LEU A 101 19.61 5.60 -5.92
C LEU A 101 18.17 5.82 -5.43
N PHE A 102 17.79 5.42 -4.21
CA PHE A 102 16.40 5.48 -3.77
C PHE A 102 15.83 6.90 -3.79
N THR A 103 16.52 7.84 -3.15
CA THR A 103 16.05 9.23 -3.07
C THR A 103 16.16 9.95 -4.40
N SER A 104 17.28 9.77 -5.11
CA SER A 104 17.48 10.39 -6.43
C SER A 104 16.47 9.87 -7.46
N PHE A 105 16.18 8.56 -7.47
CA PHE A 105 15.13 8.00 -8.32
C PHE A 105 13.77 8.71 -8.11
N LEU A 106 13.37 8.92 -6.86
CA LEU A 106 12.11 9.63 -6.57
C LEU A 106 12.15 11.10 -7.01
N VAL A 107 13.26 11.78 -6.78
CA VAL A 107 13.42 13.19 -7.17
C VAL A 107 13.40 13.36 -8.68
N ASP A 108 14.17 12.53 -9.39
CA ASP A 108 14.41 12.69 -10.82
C ASP A 108 13.31 12.05 -11.68
N MET A 109 12.77 10.91 -11.23
CA MET A 109 11.85 10.09 -12.03
C MET A 109 10.36 10.30 -11.67
N SER A 110 10.06 11.04 -10.59
CA SER A 110 8.70 11.35 -10.18
C SER A 110 8.47 12.86 -10.10
N PRO A 111 7.21 13.33 -9.95
CA PRO A 111 6.93 14.75 -9.77
C PRO A 111 7.26 15.26 -8.36
N LEU A 112 8.02 14.52 -7.54
CA LEU A 112 8.30 14.87 -6.14
C LEU A 112 8.82 16.30 -5.96
N GLN A 113 9.76 16.75 -6.80
CA GLN A 113 10.33 18.07 -6.73
C GLN A 113 9.32 19.20 -7.00
N TYR A 114 8.17 18.90 -7.58
CA TYR A 114 7.13 19.89 -7.90
C TYR A 114 6.02 19.95 -6.83
N TYR A 115 6.04 19.08 -5.83
CA TYR A 115 5.03 19.06 -4.78
C TYR A 115 4.99 20.37 -3.97
N SER A 116 6.12 21.03 -3.79
CA SER A 116 6.18 22.32 -3.10
C SER A 116 5.47 23.44 -3.86
N ARG A 117 5.30 23.28 -5.17
CA ARG A 117 4.62 24.26 -6.05
C ARG A 117 3.11 24.02 -6.14
N THR A 118 2.62 22.95 -5.56
CA THR A 118 1.20 22.57 -5.59
C THR A 118 0.62 22.62 -4.18
N ASN A 119 -0.59 23.17 -4.04
CA ASN A 119 -1.30 23.22 -2.76
C ASN A 119 -1.87 21.85 -2.37
N ILE A 120 -1.02 20.82 -2.35
CA ILE A 120 -1.41 19.46 -1.95
C ILE A 120 -1.11 19.30 -0.45
N GLY A 121 -2.16 19.44 0.34
CA GLY A 121 -2.08 19.32 1.79
C GLY A 121 -1.84 20.64 2.52
N SER A 122 -2.09 20.65 3.83
CA SER A 122 -2.01 21.83 4.70
C SER A 122 -0.60 22.11 5.23
N ARG A 123 0.41 21.37 4.80
CA ARG A 123 1.79 21.46 5.32
C ARG A 123 2.80 21.43 4.17
N PRO A 124 3.97 22.09 4.33
CA PRO A 124 5.06 22.02 3.35
C PRO A 124 5.46 20.57 3.04
N ASP A 125 6.01 20.33 1.87
CA ASP A 125 6.50 19.03 1.41
C ASP A 125 7.70 18.49 2.21
N LYS A 126 8.53 19.39 2.73
CA LYS A 126 9.73 19.09 3.53
C LYS A 126 9.62 19.64 4.95
N ARG A 127 10.43 19.09 5.85
CA ARG A 127 10.55 19.54 7.23
C ARG A 127 11.50 20.72 7.39
N ASN A 128 12.51 20.83 6.53
CA ASN A 128 13.53 21.88 6.53
C ASN A 128 13.63 22.51 5.14
N GLU A 129 14.07 23.77 5.05
CA GLU A 129 14.24 24.55 3.82
C GLU A 129 15.52 24.20 3.04
N SER A 130 16.16 23.07 3.29
CA SER A 130 17.36 22.69 2.55
C SER A 130 17.07 22.44 1.06
N ASN A 131 17.99 22.87 0.19
CA ASN A 131 17.86 22.67 -1.26
C ASN A 131 18.04 21.19 -1.69
N LYS A 132 18.61 20.33 -0.82
CA LYS A 132 18.72 18.89 -1.07
C LYS A 132 17.54 18.15 -0.48
N VAL A 133 16.95 17.27 -1.29
CA VAL A 133 15.88 16.37 -0.84
C VAL A 133 16.55 15.14 -0.20
N GLU A 134 16.46 15.06 1.13
CA GLU A 134 16.87 13.87 1.88
C GLU A 134 15.64 13.09 2.29
N PHE A 135 15.68 11.77 2.22
CA PHE A 135 14.54 10.91 2.55
C PHE A 135 13.95 11.20 3.94
N GLN A 136 14.81 11.41 4.94
CA GLN A 136 14.40 11.68 6.32
C GLN A 136 13.63 13.00 6.50
N GLN A 137 13.78 13.92 5.57
CA GLN A 137 13.11 15.23 5.59
C GLN A 137 11.76 15.19 4.87
N LEU A 138 11.52 14.17 4.04
CA LEU A 138 10.27 14.03 3.32
C LEU A 138 9.09 13.79 4.28
N ARG A 139 7.97 14.42 3.97
CA ARG A 139 6.70 14.13 4.63
C ARG A 139 6.00 12.96 3.95
N ALA A 140 5.17 12.25 4.72
CA ALA A 140 4.49 11.05 4.25
C ALA A 140 3.62 11.29 3.01
N ILE A 141 2.92 12.43 2.90
CA ILE A 141 2.03 12.72 1.76
C ILE A 141 2.83 12.88 0.46
N PRO A 142 3.85 13.75 0.36
CA PRO A 142 4.70 13.84 -0.82
C PRO A 142 5.38 12.51 -1.17
N PHE A 143 5.89 11.79 -0.19
CA PHE A 143 6.54 10.50 -0.39
C PHE A 143 5.62 9.45 -1.02
N VAL A 144 4.46 9.22 -0.40
CA VAL A 144 3.47 8.25 -0.93
C VAL A 144 2.89 8.74 -2.26
N GLY A 145 2.66 10.04 -2.38
CA GLY A 145 2.17 10.65 -3.60
C GLY A 145 3.13 10.50 -4.78
N ALA A 146 4.43 10.65 -4.56
CA ALA A 146 5.44 10.44 -5.61
C ALA A 146 5.34 9.03 -6.22
N TRP A 147 5.30 7.99 -5.38
CA TRP A 147 5.10 6.61 -5.82
C TRP A 147 3.76 6.39 -6.53
N SER A 148 2.70 7.01 -6.01
CA SER A 148 1.37 6.88 -6.59
C SER A 148 1.27 7.52 -7.98
N GLN A 149 1.94 8.65 -8.20
CA GLN A 149 1.89 9.37 -9.48
C GLN A 149 2.76 8.74 -10.58
N ILE A 150 3.76 7.96 -10.23
CA ILE A 150 4.47 7.09 -11.18
C ILE A 150 3.84 5.68 -11.26
N LYS A 151 2.71 5.46 -10.61
CA LYS A 151 1.95 4.21 -10.64
C LYS A 151 2.73 2.97 -10.19
N GLN A 152 3.64 3.12 -9.24
CA GLN A 152 4.43 1.99 -8.74
C GLN A 152 4.01 1.55 -7.33
N ASN A 153 3.48 2.45 -6.50
CA ASN A 153 2.92 2.20 -5.15
C ASN A 153 3.78 1.28 -4.24
N ILE A 154 5.09 1.32 -4.42
CA ILE A 154 6.09 0.46 -3.78
C ILE A 154 5.90 0.29 -2.26
N PRO A 155 5.63 1.37 -1.48
CA PRO A 155 5.49 1.24 -0.02
C PRO A 155 4.34 0.33 0.44
N GLY A 156 3.44 -0.06 -0.46
CA GLY A 156 2.27 -0.86 -0.13
C GLY A 156 2.48 -2.37 -0.17
N PHE A 157 3.60 -2.84 -0.77
CA PHE A 157 3.84 -4.27 -0.94
C PHE A 157 5.31 -4.71 -0.92
N TYR A 158 6.26 -3.80 -1.13
CA TYR A 158 7.68 -4.14 -1.29
C TYR A 158 8.24 -4.87 -0.07
N GLY A 159 8.94 -5.96 -0.32
CA GLY A 159 9.49 -6.86 0.68
C GLY A 159 8.58 -8.05 1.03
N LEU A 160 7.29 -7.98 0.69
CA LEU A 160 6.36 -9.09 0.92
C LEU A 160 6.65 -10.27 -0.02
N GLY A 161 6.95 -10.02 -1.28
CA GLY A 161 7.31 -11.05 -2.26
C GLY A 161 8.57 -11.80 -1.82
N THR A 162 9.60 -11.06 -1.45
CA THR A 162 10.85 -11.63 -0.92
C THR A 162 10.61 -12.47 0.33
N ALA A 163 9.77 -12.00 1.28
CA ALA A 163 9.45 -12.76 2.49
C ALA A 163 8.67 -14.05 2.18
N LEU A 164 7.69 -13.99 1.28
CA LEU A 164 6.96 -15.16 0.83
C LEU A 164 7.85 -16.16 0.06
N LYS A 165 8.80 -15.65 -0.74
CA LYS A 165 9.77 -16.49 -1.46
C LYS A 165 10.67 -17.26 -0.48
N GLU A 166 11.12 -16.63 0.59
CA GLU A 166 11.90 -17.30 1.62
C GLU A 166 11.09 -18.45 2.29
N MET A 167 9.77 -18.25 2.47
CA MET A 167 8.89 -19.32 2.94
C MET A 167 8.72 -20.43 1.91
N GLU A 168 8.58 -20.10 0.63
CA GLU A 168 8.53 -21.07 -0.47
C GLU A 168 9.81 -21.92 -0.50
N ASP A 169 10.97 -21.28 -0.47
CA ASP A 169 12.28 -21.94 -0.52
C ASP A 169 12.59 -22.82 0.69
N SER A 170 12.04 -22.46 1.85
CA SER A 170 12.13 -23.28 3.08
C SER A 170 11.07 -24.37 3.19
N GLY A 171 10.23 -24.57 2.16
CA GLY A 171 9.18 -25.60 2.13
C GLY A 171 7.97 -25.29 3.03
N LYS A 172 7.83 -24.04 3.51
CA LYS A 172 6.76 -23.62 4.42
C LYS A 172 5.58 -22.92 3.73
N LEU A 173 5.50 -22.98 2.41
CA LEU A 173 4.43 -22.29 1.66
C LEU A 173 3.04 -22.80 2.06
N ASN A 174 2.89 -24.11 2.33
CA ASN A 174 1.62 -24.69 2.79
C ASN A 174 1.19 -24.14 4.15
N ASP A 175 2.14 -23.89 5.04
CA ASP A 175 1.85 -23.30 6.36
C ASP A 175 1.34 -21.87 6.21
N ILE A 176 1.88 -21.12 5.23
CA ILE A 176 1.41 -19.77 4.89
C ILE A 176 0.02 -19.79 4.25
N ILE A 177 -0.28 -20.75 3.38
CA ILE A 177 -1.63 -20.95 2.81
C ILE A 177 -2.63 -21.25 3.95
N GLN A 178 -2.28 -22.12 4.87
CA GLN A 178 -3.11 -22.39 6.05
C GLN A 178 -3.29 -21.14 6.91
N LEU A 179 -2.22 -20.41 7.19
CA LEU A 179 -2.26 -19.14 7.92
C LEU A 179 -3.17 -18.12 7.25
N TYR A 180 -3.11 -18.00 5.92
CA TYR A 180 -4.01 -17.13 5.17
C TYR A 180 -5.48 -17.55 5.32
N SER A 181 -5.78 -18.84 5.29
CA SER A 181 -7.14 -19.37 5.47
C SER A 181 -7.69 -19.15 6.88
N GLU A 182 -6.84 -19.19 7.92
CA GLU A 182 -7.24 -19.15 9.32
C GLU A 182 -7.18 -17.74 9.94
N SER A 183 -6.22 -16.91 9.53
CA SER A 183 -5.96 -15.61 10.15
C SER A 183 -6.64 -14.46 9.42
N ARG A 184 -7.66 -13.84 10.05
CA ARG A 184 -8.27 -12.60 9.55
C ARG A 184 -7.25 -11.46 9.45
N PHE A 185 -6.34 -11.38 10.43
CA PHE A 185 -5.29 -10.35 10.43
C PHE A 185 -4.37 -10.49 9.21
N PHE A 186 -3.87 -11.70 8.95
CA PHE A 186 -2.99 -11.93 7.82
C PHE A 186 -3.71 -11.67 6.48
N ARG A 187 -4.97 -12.14 6.34
CA ARG A 187 -5.80 -11.79 5.17
C ARG A 187 -5.98 -10.29 4.96
N ALA A 188 -6.17 -9.53 6.05
CA ALA A 188 -6.31 -8.08 5.96
C ALA A 188 -5.01 -7.41 5.48
N LEU A 189 -3.84 -7.85 5.97
CA LEU A 189 -2.54 -7.37 5.51
C LEU A 189 -2.34 -7.66 4.02
N ILE A 190 -2.54 -8.91 3.60
CA ILE A 190 -2.43 -9.32 2.19
C ILE A 190 -3.43 -8.54 1.32
N GLY A 191 -4.67 -8.37 1.77
CA GLY A 191 -5.67 -7.57 1.07
C GLY A 191 -5.28 -6.10 0.86
N ASN A 192 -4.62 -5.49 1.83
CA ASN A 192 -4.08 -4.13 1.71
C ASN A 192 -2.95 -4.05 0.67
N SER A 193 -2.07 -5.06 0.64
CA SER A 193 -1.02 -5.16 -0.38
C SER A 193 -1.63 -5.36 -1.78
N MET A 194 -2.63 -6.24 -1.93
CA MET A 194 -3.36 -6.41 -3.18
C MET A 194 -3.99 -5.09 -3.67
N GLN A 195 -4.57 -4.27 -2.78
CA GLN A 195 -5.12 -2.96 -3.16
C GLN A 195 -4.05 -1.99 -3.67
N SER A 196 -2.87 -2.01 -3.07
CA SER A 196 -1.74 -1.18 -3.53
C SER A 196 -1.22 -1.66 -4.88
N MET A 197 -1.15 -2.97 -5.07
CA MET A 197 -0.73 -3.59 -6.33
C MET A 197 -1.74 -3.35 -7.46
N CYS A 198 -3.05 -3.43 -7.20
CA CYS A 198 -4.08 -3.09 -8.18
C CYS A 198 -4.04 -1.64 -8.68
N LYS A 199 -3.47 -0.72 -7.88
CA LYS A 199 -3.24 0.68 -8.28
C LYS A 199 -1.90 0.87 -9.01
N THR A 200 -1.09 -0.17 -9.10
CA THR A 200 0.23 -0.15 -9.73
C THR A 200 0.10 -0.46 -11.22
N TYR A 201 0.81 0.30 -12.06
CA TYR A 201 0.79 0.12 -13.50
C TYR A 201 2.17 0.45 -14.07
N PHE A 202 3.08 -0.51 -14.03
CA PHE A 202 4.46 -0.39 -14.49
C PHE A 202 4.62 0.05 -15.96
N PRO A 203 3.70 -0.32 -16.90
CA PRO A 203 3.82 0.16 -18.28
C PRO A 203 3.88 1.69 -18.43
N LEU A 204 3.30 2.45 -17.50
CA LEU A 204 3.43 3.92 -17.49
C LEU A 204 4.89 4.40 -17.43
N THR A 205 5.75 3.62 -16.80
CA THR A 205 7.16 3.95 -16.54
C THR A 205 8.14 2.97 -17.19
N ASP A 206 7.69 2.17 -18.17
CA ASP A 206 8.52 1.14 -18.81
C ASP A 206 9.76 1.72 -19.51
N TYR A 207 9.69 2.95 -19.97
CA TYR A 207 10.82 3.66 -20.55
C TYR A 207 12.00 3.82 -19.55
N MET A 208 11.74 3.84 -18.24
CA MET A 208 12.77 3.95 -17.20
C MET A 208 13.69 2.72 -17.16
N LYS A 209 13.23 1.57 -17.66
CA LYS A 209 14.04 0.34 -17.78
C LYS A 209 15.32 0.56 -18.60
N HIS A 210 15.27 1.46 -19.56
CA HIS A 210 16.38 1.77 -20.45
C HIS A 210 17.23 2.97 -19.98
N ASP A 211 16.89 3.57 -18.85
CA ASP A 211 17.67 4.65 -18.27
C ASP A 211 19.03 4.14 -17.78
N ARG A 212 20.12 4.87 -18.12
CA ARG A 212 21.47 4.45 -17.80
C ARG A 212 21.77 4.41 -16.31
N THR A 213 21.10 5.25 -15.54
CA THR A 213 21.31 5.39 -14.08
C THR A 213 20.30 4.57 -13.30
N TYR A 214 19.04 4.58 -13.73
CA TYR A 214 17.91 4.07 -12.94
C TYR A 214 17.31 2.77 -13.47
N GLY A 215 17.74 2.26 -14.62
CA GLY A 215 17.14 1.08 -15.26
C GLY A 215 17.23 -0.19 -14.40
N GLU A 216 18.38 -0.43 -13.79
CA GLU A 216 18.54 -1.55 -12.84
C GLU A 216 17.67 -1.39 -11.59
N PHE A 217 17.62 -0.17 -11.04
CA PHE A 217 16.79 0.13 -9.87
C PHE A 217 15.30 -0.07 -10.19
N TRP A 218 14.84 0.41 -11.35
CA TRP A 218 13.47 0.20 -11.82
C TRP A 218 13.16 -1.30 -12.00
N SER A 219 14.08 -2.06 -12.60
CA SER A 219 13.92 -3.50 -12.82
C SER A 219 13.77 -4.25 -11.49
N ARG A 220 14.57 -3.92 -10.49
CA ARG A 220 14.46 -4.45 -9.13
C ARG A 220 13.07 -4.21 -8.51
N LEU A 221 12.50 -3.02 -8.73
CA LEU A 221 11.14 -2.71 -8.25
C LEU A 221 10.07 -3.57 -8.94
N LYS A 222 10.24 -3.77 -10.24
CA LYS A 222 9.33 -4.59 -11.06
C LYS A 222 9.42 -6.08 -10.70
N GLU A 223 10.62 -6.58 -10.49
CA GLU A 223 10.85 -7.98 -10.07
C GLU A 223 10.18 -8.28 -8.73
N GLU A 224 10.29 -7.39 -7.75
CA GLU A 224 9.59 -7.55 -6.47
C GLU A 224 8.07 -7.50 -6.63
N TYR A 225 7.56 -6.64 -7.54
CA TYR A 225 6.13 -6.62 -7.86
C TYR A 225 5.67 -7.96 -8.42
N ASP A 226 6.34 -8.49 -9.45
CA ASP A 226 5.97 -9.73 -10.10
C ASP A 226 6.06 -10.94 -9.15
N LEU A 227 7.10 -10.96 -8.34
CA LEU A 227 7.28 -11.97 -7.29
C LEU A 227 6.15 -11.91 -6.25
N THR A 228 5.81 -10.70 -5.80
CA THR A 228 4.74 -10.49 -4.83
C THR A 228 3.39 -10.91 -5.39
N GLU A 229 3.08 -10.54 -6.63
CA GLU A 229 1.82 -10.91 -7.30
C GLU A 229 1.69 -12.42 -7.39
N ARG A 230 2.69 -13.10 -7.93
CA ARG A 230 2.71 -14.56 -8.06
C ARG A 230 2.44 -15.25 -6.72
N LEU A 231 3.15 -14.86 -5.69
CA LEU A 231 3.06 -15.53 -4.38
C LEU A 231 1.77 -15.19 -3.62
N ILE A 232 1.29 -13.96 -3.70
CA ILE A 232 -0.01 -13.59 -3.13
C ILE A 232 -1.15 -14.38 -3.79
N LEU A 233 -1.13 -14.52 -5.11
CA LEU A 233 -2.13 -15.31 -5.83
C LEU A 233 -2.05 -16.79 -5.43
N THR A 234 -0.83 -17.33 -5.28
CA THR A 234 -0.62 -18.70 -4.82
C THR A 234 -1.19 -18.93 -3.42
N ILE A 235 -0.85 -18.08 -2.43
CA ILE A 235 -1.30 -18.29 -1.05
C ILE A 235 -2.79 -18.02 -0.84
N SER A 236 -3.38 -17.15 -1.67
CA SER A 236 -4.80 -16.80 -1.58
C SER A 236 -5.70 -17.71 -2.42
N GLY A 237 -5.14 -18.50 -3.33
CA GLY A 237 -5.89 -19.32 -4.30
C GLY A 237 -6.70 -18.48 -5.30
N GLN A 238 -6.42 -17.18 -5.43
CA GLN A 238 -7.07 -16.28 -6.37
C GLN A 238 -6.35 -16.33 -7.72
N LYS A 239 -7.11 -16.13 -8.80
CA LYS A 239 -6.57 -16.05 -10.17
C LYS A 239 -6.08 -14.64 -10.55
N GLU A 240 -6.59 -13.63 -9.85
CA GLU A 240 -6.26 -12.22 -10.04
C GLU A 240 -6.37 -11.46 -8.72
N LEU A 241 -5.66 -10.33 -8.62
CA LEU A 241 -5.68 -9.50 -7.42
C LEU A 241 -7.09 -8.97 -7.14
N LEU A 242 -7.50 -9.03 -5.86
CA LEU A 242 -8.81 -8.59 -5.37
C LEU A 242 -10.01 -9.33 -5.98
N GLN A 243 -9.84 -10.54 -6.53
CA GLN A 243 -10.93 -11.34 -7.09
C GLN A 243 -12.11 -11.46 -6.14
N ASN A 244 -11.86 -11.60 -4.84
CA ASN A 244 -12.89 -11.73 -3.81
C ASN A 244 -13.41 -10.38 -3.27
N ASN A 245 -12.97 -9.25 -3.84
CA ASN A 245 -13.33 -7.89 -3.44
C ASN A 245 -13.69 -7.03 -4.65
N GLN A 246 -14.66 -7.47 -5.43
CA GLN A 246 -15.07 -6.86 -6.71
C GLN A 246 -15.37 -5.36 -6.58
N ASN A 247 -16.12 -4.95 -5.54
CA ASN A 247 -16.47 -3.54 -5.32
C ASN A 247 -15.22 -2.64 -5.21
N ILE A 248 -14.15 -3.13 -4.54
CA ILE A 248 -12.90 -2.39 -4.41
C ILE A 248 -12.17 -2.36 -5.75
N LYS A 249 -12.13 -3.52 -6.44
CA LYS A 249 -11.48 -3.65 -7.75
C LYS A 249 -12.13 -2.74 -8.78
N GLU A 250 -13.45 -2.73 -8.88
CA GLU A 250 -14.22 -1.87 -9.79
C GLU A 250 -14.03 -0.38 -9.46
N SER A 251 -14.04 -0.03 -8.17
CA SER A 251 -13.78 1.36 -7.74
C SER A 251 -12.37 1.83 -8.10
N ILE A 252 -11.38 0.93 -8.06
CA ILE A 252 -10.02 1.22 -8.53
C ILE A 252 -10.04 1.40 -10.05
N ALA A 253 -10.62 0.46 -10.80
CA ALA A 253 -10.67 0.49 -12.26
C ALA A 253 -11.32 1.78 -12.78
N LEU A 254 -12.48 2.16 -12.24
CA LEU A 254 -13.18 3.38 -12.62
C LEU A 254 -12.33 4.65 -12.39
N ARG A 255 -11.58 4.69 -11.28
CA ARG A 255 -10.67 5.80 -11.01
C ARG A 255 -9.50 5.84 -11.99
N GLU A 256 -8.98 4.67 -12.34
CA GLU A 256 -7.85 4.55 -13.29
C GLU A 256 -8.22 5.05 -14.70
N GLU A 257 -9.45 4.83 -15.16
CA GLU A 257 -9.94 5.38 -16.44
C GLU A 257 -9.79 6.92 -16.53
N THR A 258 -9.94 7.59 -15.40
CA THR A 258 -9.79 9.06 -15.34
C THR A 258 -8.34 9.50 -15.09
N VAL A 259 -7.66 8.82 -14.19
CA VAL A 259 -6.34 9.25 -13.68
C VAL A 259 -5.21 8.87 -14.62
N LEU A 260 -5.26 7.68 -15.23
CA LEU A 260 -4.17 7.17 -16.06
C LEU A 260 -3.85 8.05 -17.26
N PRO A 261 -4.82 8.57 -18.05
CA PRO A 261 -4.52 9.50 -19.14
C PRO A 261 -3.78 10.76 -18.69
N LEU A 262 -4.15 11.33 -17.54
CA LEU A 262 -3.48 12.50 -16.97
C LEU A 262 -2.05 12.18 -16.55
N LEU A 263 -1.81 11.00 -16.00
CA LEU A 263 -0.47 10.56 -15.61
C LEU A 263 0.41 10.25 -16.81
N VAL A 264 -0.16 9.80 -17.93
CA VAL A 264 0.58 9.64 -19.20
C VAL A 264 1.10 11.02 -19.69
N ILE A 265 0.24 12.04 -19.70
CA ILE A 265 0.62 13.40 -20.05
C ILE A 265 1.70 13.92 -19.09
N GLN A 266 1.52 13.71 -17.80
CA GLN A 266 2.50 14.09 -16.79
C GLN A 266 3.86 13.41 -17.01
N GLN A 267 3.89 12.10 -17.30
CA GLN A 267 5.13 11.37 -17.55
C GLN A 267 5.83 11.92 -18.80
N TYR A 268 5.08 12.20 -19.87
CA TYR A 268 5.62 12.82 -21.08
C TYR A 268 6.26 14.17 -20.76
N ALA A 269 5.56 15.04 -20.03
CA ALA A 269 6.09 16.34 -19.63
C ALA A 269 7.35 16.21 -18.76
N LEU A 270 7.40 15.26 -17.84
CA LEU A 270 8.60 15.00 -17.04
C LEU A 270 9.79 14.48 -17.87
N MET A 271 9.54 13.69 -18.91
CA MET A 271 10.59 13.26 -19.85
C MET A 271 11.18 14.46 -20.60
N ARG A 272 10.33 15.33 -21.17
CA ARG A 272 10.74 16.55 -21.88
C ARG A 272 11.53 17.50 -20.97
N LEU A 273 11.07 17.71 -19.74
CA LEU A 273 11.78 18.54 -18.75
C LEU A 273 13.17 18.00 -18.42
N ARG A 274 13.36 16.68 -18.35
CA ARG A 274 14.67 16.07 -18.12
C ARG A 274 15.63 16.24 -19.31
N GLU A 275 15.10 16.26 -20.52
CA GLU A 275 15.85 16.49 -21.75
C GLU A 275 16.14 17.98 -22.01
N ASN A 276 15.70 18.87 -21.11
CA ASN A 276 15.70 20.33 -21.29
C ASN A 276 14.98 20.81 -22.56
N ASP A 277 14.01 20.03 -23.01
CA ASP A 277 13.20 20.31 -24.17
C ASP A 277 11.90 20.96 -23.68
N LEU A 278 11.86 22.30 -23.75
CA LEU A 278 10.78 23.13 -23.21
C LEU A 278 9.84 23.70 -24.29
N ASP A 279 10.03 23.31 -25.56
CA ASP A 279 9.23 23.76 -26.70
C ASP A 279 7.95 22.94 -26.92
#